data_9c4ef010ed201a9f74eadb0ab28c882f
#
_entry.id   9c4ef010ed201a9f74eadb0ab28c882f
#
_cell.length_a   1.000
_cell.length_b   1.000
_cell.length_c   1.000
_cell.angle_alpha   90.00
_cell.angle_beta   90.00
_cell.angle_gamma   90.00
#
_symmetry.space_group_name_H-M   'P 1'
#
loop_
_entity.id
_entity.type
_entity.pdbx_description
1 polymer ?
#
loop_
_entity_poly.entity_id
_entity_poly.type
_entity_poly.pdbx_seq_one_letter_code
_entity_poly.pdbx_strand_id
1 'polypeptide(L)'
;MTIGEKITHLRIVNNISQEELSNILKVSRQSLSKWENGDVLPPLDKTRELCAIFKVSADELIDDTIVIHKGKRLELPDKDIKTKYFGTDGFRGEANELLNSDKAYKIGRFLGWFYANPKYNMQKPGYRPKIVIGKDTRRSSYMFEYAVASGAAASGADVDLLHVTTTPSVSYIVRQDCFDCGVMITASHNPFYDNGIKVINSHGEKLEDAVAYLAEAYIDGDLKTLGLEGEKDLPFAKRENIGTISDYSSGRNRYIAYLISLARHSMKKLRIGLDTANGASWMIAKSVFEALGAQVYIINNKPDGLNINLNAGSTHIEGLIKLVKENKLDVGFAFDGDTDRCLAIDENGKVVDGDKIMYLLAAKLKNEGSLDKNTVVATIMSNSGLVKALKGIGVEVVRTDVGDRFVLERMNKDGYALGGEQSGHIIIKKYATTGDGILTAIMVTEEILERKEPLSKLVAPVKEFPQKLKSVYVTDKNVVMEDPDVLNKYNEINEEIESDGRISLRKSGTEPMIRIMVEHQNASKCDGYIEKMVNLLKKRGYLINE
;
A
#
# COMPACT_ATOMS: atom_id res chain seq x y z
N MET A 1 -9.04 -13.57 21.28
CA MET A 1 -9.21 -13.05 22.67
C MET A 1 -10.54 -13.52 23.20
N THR A 2 -10.57 -14.15 24.37
CA THR A 2 -11.84 -14.51 25.03
C THR A 2 -12.58 -13.26 25.50
N ILE A 3 -13.89 -13.36 25.73
CA ILE A 3 -14.69 -12.24 26.25
C ILE A 3 -14.11 -11.65 27.56
N GLY A 4 -13.58 -12.50 28.44
CA GLY A 4 -12.95 -12.07 29.70
C GLY A 4 -11.67 -11.26 29.47
N GLU A 5 -10.82 -11.73 28.57
CA GLU A 5 -9.61 -11.00 28.15
C GLU A 5 -9.97 -9.65 27.52
N LYS A 6 -11.05 -9.59 26.73
CA LYS A 6 -11.52 -8.34 26.13
C LYS A 6 -12.06 -7.35 27.16
N ILE A 7 -12.82 -7.84 28.16
CA ILE A 7 -13.32 -6.98 29.26
C ILE A 7 -12.15 -6.40 30.05
N THR A 8 -11.20 -7.25 30.46
CA THR A 8 -9.99 -6.82 31.17
C THR A 8 -9.25 -5.76 30.40
N HIS A 9 -9.06 -6.04 29.15
CA HIS A 9 -8.38 -5.18 28.20
C HIS A 9 -9.07 -3.81 28.06
N LEU A 10 -10.35 -3.78 27.68
CA LEU A 10 -11.13 -2.55 27.51
C LEU A 10 -11.15 -1.72 28.81
N ARG A 11 -11.21 -2.37 29.97
CA ARG A 11 -11.13 -1.69 31.26
C ARG A 11 -9.78 -0.99 31.47
N ILE A 12 -8.69 -1.72 31.27
CA ILE A 12 -7.33 -1.19 31.47
C ILE A 12 -7.07 -0.02 30.53
N VAL A 13 -7.44 -0.16 29.26
CA VAL A 13 -7.26 0.88 28.24
C VAL A 13 -8.05 2.15 28.55
N ASN A 14 -9.22 2.02 29.16
CA ASN A 14 -10.01 3.18 29.56
C ASN A 14 -9.61 3.70 30.96
N ASN A 15 -8.48 3.23 31.53
CA ASN A 15 -8.00 3.59 32.89
C ASN A 15 -9.06 3.42 33.98
N ILE A 16 -9.91 2.41 33.85
CA ILE A 16 -10.97 2.08 34.82
C ILE A 16 -10.46 0.94 35.71
N SER A 17 -10.44 1.12 37.02
CA SER A 17 -10.13 0.04 37.95
C SER A 17 -11.24 -1.03 37.97
N GLN A 18 -10.94 -2.26 38.43
CA GLN A 18 -11.99 -3.27 38.63
C GLN A 18 -13.10 -2.77 39.57
N GLU A 19 -12.75 -2.00 40.59
CA GLU A 19 -13.69 -1.43 41.54
C GLU A 19 -14.61 -0.40 40.88
N GLU A 20 -14.05 0.51 40.08
CA GLU A 20 -14.83 1.51 39.33
C GLU A 20 -15.75 0.86 38.31
N LEU A 21 -15.27 -0.10 37.52
CA LEU A 21 -16.11 -0.78 36.52
C LEU A 21 -17.23 -1.60 37.20
N SER A 22 -16.92 -2.27 38.32
CA SER A 22 -17.93 -3.00 39.05
C SER A 22 -19.02 -2.07 39.62
N ASN A 23 -18.65 -0.87 40.09
CA ASN A 23 -19.58 0.15 40.56
C ASN A 23 -20.45 0.69 39.42
N ILE A 24 -19.87 0.98 38.25
CA ILE A 24 -20.60 1.43 37.06
C ILE A 24 -21.63 0.37 36.62
N LEU A 25 -21.22 -0.89 36.59
CA LEU A 25 -22.08 -2.02 36.21
C LEU A 25 -23.05 -2.47 37.32
N LYS A 26 -22.93 -1.90 38.53
CA LYS A 26 -23.70 -2.29 39.72
C LYS A 26 -23.60 -3.80 40.03
N VAL A 27 -22.38 -4.34 39.95
CA VAL A 27 -22.08 -5.75 40.28
C VAL A 27 -20.99 -5.80 41.34
N SER A 28 -20.80 -6.97 41.97
CA SER A 28 -19.69 -7.15 42.90
C SER A 28 -18.36 -7.21 42.14
N ARG A 29 -17.26 -6.70 42.75
CA ARG A 29 -15.91 -6.83 42.21
C ARG A 29 -15.54 -8.30 41.94
N GLN A 30 -16.02 -9.23 42.77
CA GLN A 30 -15.81 -10.66 42.59
C GLN A 30 -16.50 -11.20 41.33
N SER A 31 -17.70 -10.69 41.00
CA SER A 31 -18.40 -11.07 39.76
C SER A 31 -17.63 -10.58 38.54
N LEU A 32 -17.16 -9.33 38.56
CA LEU A 32 -16.36 -8.79 37.47
C LEU A 32 -15.03 -9.56 37.30
N SER A 33 -14.35 -9.87 38.39
CA SER A 33 -13.13 -10.68 38.37
C SER A 33 -13.35 -12.07 37.75
N LYS A 34 -14.47 -12.73 38.03
CA LYS A 34 -14.82 -14.00 37.41
C LYS A 34 -15.07 -13.89 35.91
N TRP A 35 -15.66 -12.79 35.46
CA TRP A 35 -15.84 -12.50 34.01
C TRP A 35 -14.50 -12.27 33.34
N GLU A 36 -13.63 -11.47 33.94
CA GLU A 36 -12.30 -11.15 33.39
C GLU A 36 -11.39 -12.40 33.33
N ASN A 37 -11.50 -13.30 34.29
CA ASN A 37 -10.74 -14.56 34.32
C ASN A 37 -11.34 -15.66 33.39
N GLY A 38 -12.53 -15.44 32.84
CA GLY A 38 -13.20 -16.41 32.00
C GLY A 38 -13.92 -17.52 32.77
N ASP A 39 -13.99 -17.42 34.11
CA ASP A 39 -14.67 -18.43 34.96
C ASP A 39 -16.17 -18.47 34.71
N VAL A 40 -16.77 -17.31 34.39
CA VAL A 40 -18.22 -17.16 34.14
C VAL A 40 -18.40 -16.08 33.07
N LEU A 41 -19.32 -16.30 32.13
CA LEU A 41 -19.67 -15.28 31.14
C LEU A 41 -20.55 -14.19 31.77
N PRO A 42 -20.41 -12.93 31.41
CA PRO A 42 -21.29 -11.86 31.83
C PRO A 42 -22.72 -12.12 31.32
N PRO A 43 -23.78 -11.83 32.13
CA PRO A 43 -25.15 -11.86 31.66
C PRO A 43 -25.39 -10.92 30.47
N LEU A 44 -26.39 -11.23 29.65
CA LEU A 44 -26.66 -10.50 28.41
C LEU A 44 -26.91 -8.99 28.61
N ASP A 45 -27.63 -8.65 29.70
CA ASP A 45 -27.85 -7.26 30.10
C ASP A 45 -26.53 -6.54 30.41
N LYS A 46 -25.61 -7.20 31.13
CA LYS A 46 -24.29 -6.67 31.46
C LYS A 46 -23.36 -6.63 30.25
N THR A 47 -23.47 -7.59 29.34
CA THR A 47 -22.79 -7.55 28.05
C THR A 47 -23.18 -6.31 27.26
N ARG A 48 -24.48 -5.97 27.21
CA ARG A 48 -24.97 -4.73 26.57
C ARG A 48 -24.43 -3.46 27.25
N GLU A 49 -24.43 -3.43 28.59
CA GLU A 49 -23.86 -2.31 29.35
C GLU A 49 -22.36 -2.16 29.08
N LEU A 50 -21.61 -3.26 29.03
CA LEU A 50 -20.18 -3.26 28.65
C LEU A 50 -19.96 -2.71 27.23
N CYS A 51 -20.78 -3.15 26.27
CA CYS A 51 -20.74 -2.64 24.90
C CYS A 51 -20.97 -1.12 24.86
N ALA A 52 -21.92 -0.62 25.64
CA ALA A 52 -22.22 0.81 25.71
C ALA A 52 -21.11 1.61 26.39
N ILE A 53 -20.55 1.11 27.50
CA ILE A 53 -19.46 1.75 28.26
C ILE A 53 -18.21 1.84 27.39
N PHE A 54 -17.85 0.76 26.71
CA PHE A 54 -16.61 0.66 25.93
C PHE A 54 -16.79 1.07 24.47
N LYS A 55 -18.02 1.39 24.03
CA LYS A 55 -18.37 1.75 22.65
C LYS A 55 -17.92 0.68 21.64
N VAL A 56 -18.14 -0.59 21.96
CA VAL A 56 -17.90 -1.75 21.10
C VAL A 56 -19.21 -2.39 20.71
N SER A 57 -19.26 -3.10 19.58
CA SER A 57 -20.42 -3.91 19.20
C SER A 57 -20.47 -5.22 20.02
N ALA A 58 -21.63 -5.87 20.05
CA ALA A 58 -21.75 -7.16 20.70
C ALA A 58 -20.87 -8.23 20.03
N ASP A 59 -20.77 -8.21 18.71
CA ASP A 59 -19.93 -9.14 17.96
C ASP A 59 -18.44 -8.93 18.29
N GLU A 60 -17.98 -7.68 18.35
CA GLU A 60 -16.61 -7.35 18.78
C GLU A 60 -16.30 -7.87 20.18
N LEU A 61 -17.26 -7.81 21.10
CA LEU A 61 -17.04 -8.26 22.48
C LEU A 61 -17.14 -9.78 22.64
N ILE A 62 -18.05 -10.46 21.94
CA ILE A 62 -18.40 -11.87 22.15
C ILE A 62 -17.61 -12.82 21.23
N ASP A 63 -17.36 -12.44 19.98
CA ASP A 63 -16.71 -13.31 18.99
C ASP A 63 -15.21 -13.42 19.26
N ASP A 64 -14.74 -14.57 19.72
CA ASP A 64 -13.34 -14.84 20.07
C ASP A 64 -12.37 -14.71 18.86
N THR A 65 -12.88 -14.76 17.64
CA THR A 65 -12.08 -14.55 16.42
C THR A 65 -11.80 -13.08 16.15
N ILE A 66 -12.62 -12.18 16.69
CA ILE A 66 -12.45 -10.74 16.58
C ILE A 66 -11.50 -10.26 17.69
N VAL A 67 -10.38 -9.68 17.29
CA VAL A 67 -9.47 -9.01 18.23
C VAL A 67 -9.93 -7.55 18.37
N ILE A 68 -10.26 -7.15 19.61
CA ILE A 68 -10.63 -5.75 19.87
C ILE A 68 -9.35 -4.90 19.91
N HIS A 69 -9.16 -4.08 18.90
CA HIS A 69 -8.08 -3.09 18.83
C HIS A 69 -8.49 -1.69 19.35
N LYS A 70 -9.57 -1.60 20.13
CA LYS A 70 -10.01 -0.33 20.73
C LYS A 70 -9.30 -0.10 22.08
N GLY A 71 -8.04 0.32 22.00
CA GLY A 71 -7.46 1.17 23.03
C GLY A 71 -8.06 2.58 22.91
N LYS A 72 -7.99 3.40 23.99
CA LYS A 72 -8.16 4.84 23.82
C LYS A 72 -7.28 5.21 22.65
N ARG A 73 -7.90 5.36 21.44
CA ARG A 73 -7.20 6.03 20.36
C ARG A 73 -6.61 7.27 21.03
N LEU A 74 -5.32 7.46 20.91
CA LEU A 74 -4.81 8.80 21.06
C LEU A 74 -5.89 9.70 20.49
N GLU A 75 -6.29 10.74 21.22
CA GLU A 75 -7.00 11.87 20.63
C GLU A 75 -5.99 12.51 19.68
N LEU A 76 -5.73 11.80 18.60
CA LEU A 76 -4.99 12.33 17.48
C LEU A 76 -5.92 13.31 16.81
N PRO A 77 -5.43 14.47 16.43
CA PRO A 77 -6.25 15.49 15.80
C PRO A 77 -7.07 14.85 14.69
N ASP A 78 -8.40 14.98 14.77
CA ASP A 78 -9.31 14.49 13.73
C ASP A 78 -8.95 15.16 12.40
N LYS A 79 -8.69 14.33 11.40
CA LYS A 79 -8.84 14.58 9.95
C LYS A 79 -7.92 15.57 9.27
N ASP A 80 -6.87 16.09 9.58
CA ASP A 80 -5.92 16.80 8.68
C ASP A 80 -4.47 16.76 9.19
N ILE A 81 -4.04 15.58 9.63
CA ILE A 81 -2.64 15.40 10.02
C ILE A 81 -1.79 15.47 8.75
N LYS A 82 -1.10 16.60 8.58
CA LYS A 82 -0.05 16.71 7.58
C LYS A 82 1.25 16.18 8.17
N THR A 83 1.67 15.03 7.71
CA THR A 83 2.99 14.49 7.98
C THR A 83 4.05 15.29 7.23
N LYS A 84 5.23 15.45 7.84
CA LYS A 84 6.36 16.22 7.31
C LYS A 84 7.31 15.35 6.49
N TYR A 85 7.56 14.14 6.96
CA TYR A 85 8.50 13.18 6.38
C TYR A 85 7.81 11.99 5.74
N PHE A 86 6.76 11.45 6.39
CA PHE A 86 5.99 10.34 5.87
C PHE A 86 4.99 10.82 4.82
N GLY A 87 5.30 10.57 3.56
CA GLY A 87 4.36 10.76 2.45
C GLY A 87 3.37 9.59 2.35
N THR A 88 2.61 9.55 1.25
CA THR A 88 1.65 8.46 0.95
C THR A 88 2.32 7.07 0.87
N ASP A 89 3.64 7.01 0.72
CA ASP A 89 4.39 5.76 0.55
C ASP A 89 5.66 5.70 1.43
N GLY A 90 5.52 6.10 2.70
CA GLY A 90 6.58 6.09 3.70
C GLY A 90 7.48 7.33 3.69
N PHE A 91 8.54 7.29 4.48
CA PHE A 91 9.55 8.33 4.55
C PHE A 91 10.58 8.11 3.44
N ARG A 92 10.63 8.95 2.44
CA ARG A 92 11.56 8.86 1.29
C ARG A 92 12.47 10.07 1.21
N GLY A 93 13.68 9.85 0.69
CA GLY A 93 14.63 10.91 0.37
C GLY A 93 15.98 10.38 -0.06
N GLU A 94 16.85 11.27 -0.52
CA GLU A 94 18.24 10.94 -0.81
C GLU A 94 18.94 10.46 0.46
N ALA A 95 19.65 9.33 0.32
CA ALA A 95 20.31 8.68 1.45
C ALA A 95 21.45 9.54 1.99
N ASN A 96 21.48 9.72 3.31
CA ASN A 96 22.38 10.60 4.07
C ASN A 96 22.15 12.12 3.89
N GLU A 97 21.14 12.51 3.08
CA GLU A 97 20.66 13.87 3.04
C GLU A 97 19.38 14.00 3.88
N LEU A 98 18.22 13.80 3.29
CA LEU A 98 16.95 13.87 4.02
C LEU A 98 16.76 12.68 4.97
N LEU A 99 17.03 11.47 4.49
CA LEU A 99 16.96 10.23 5.26
C LEU A 99 18.38 9.74 5.59
N ASN A 100 18.72 9.68 6.87
CA ASN A 100 20.03 9.21 7.35
C ASN A 100 19.88 8.11 8.42
N SER A 101 20.99 7.53 8.84
CA SER A 101 21.01 6.45 9.82
C SER A 101 20.49 6.85 11.21
N ASP A 102 20.63 8.11 11.63
CA ASP A 102 20.07 8.60 12.90
C ASP A 102 18.55 8.57 12.87
N LYS A 103 17.94 9.11 11.80
CA LYS A 103 16.48 9.07 11.65
C LYS A 103 15.94 7.64 11.52
N ALA A 104 16.66 6.78 10.79
CA ALA A 104 16.31 5.36 10.69
C ALA A 104 16.38 4.66 12.06
N TYR A 105 17.41 4.93 12.84
CA TYR A 105 17.54 4.44 14.23
C TYR A 105 16.39 4.93 15.10
N LYS A 106 16.05 6.23 15.02
CA LYS A 106 14.90 6.80 15.76
C LYS A 106 13.58 6.17 15.36
N ILE A 107 13.35 5.89 14.07
CA ILE A 107 12.15 5.15 13.64
C ILE A 107 12.11 3.77 14.33
N GLY A 108 13.22 3.03 14.34
CA GLY A 108 13.31 1.76 15.08
C GLY A 108 13.02 1.92 16.56
N ARG A 109 13.64 2.91 17.22
CA ARG A 109 13.40 3.26 18.64
C ARG A 109 11.93 3.49 18.90
N PHE A 110 11.29 4.33 18.07
CA PHE A 110 9.88 4.65 18.18
C PHE A 110 9.00 3.41 18.04
N LEU A 111 9.20 2.59 17.00
CA LEU A 111 8.40 1.40 16.77
C LEU A 111 8.50 0.41 17.93
N GLY A 112 9.72 0.10 18.40
CA GLY A 112 9.90 -0.77 19.55
C GLY A 112 9.22 -0.26 20.82
N TRP A 113 9.33 1.03 21.10
CA TRP A 113 8.66 1.67 22.24
C TRP A 113 7.15 1.74 22.07
N PHE A 114 6.67 2.13 20.88
CA PHE A 114 5.25 2.33 20.59
C PHE A 114 4.47 1.02 20.75
N TYR A 115 4.96 -0.07 20.15
CA TYR A 115 4.29 -1.36 20.22
C TYR A 115 4.43 -2.06 21.59
N ALA A 116 5.44 -1.73 22.38
CA ALA A 116 5.54 -2.19 23.77
C ALA A 116 4.68 -1.41 24.76
N ASN A 117 4.23 -0.20 24.40
CA ASN A 117 3.61 0.72 25.33
C ASN A 117 2.10 0.42 25.50
N PRO A 118 1.64 0.03 26.71
CA PRO A 118 0.23 -0.27 26.95
C PRO A 118 -0.73 0.90 26.71
N LYS A 119 -0.22 2.14 26.71
CA LYS A 119 -1.01 3.33 26.40
C LYS A 119 -1.46 3.39 24.94
N TYR A 120 -0.66 2.86 24.03
CA TYR A 120 -0.90 2.90 22.60
C TYR A 120 -1.31 1.55 22.02
N ASN A 121 -0.85 0.49 22.64
CA ASN A 121 -1.14 -0.88 22.25
C ASN A 121 -1.66 -1.69 23.42
N MET A 122 -2.53 -2.61 23.12
CA MET A 122 -3.30 -3.40 24.04
C MET A 122 -2.50 -4.57 24.67
N GLN A 123 -1.20 -4.47 24.69
CA GLN A 123 -0.31 -5.54 25.14
C GLN A 123 -0.22 -5.61 26.66
N LYS A 124 -0.03 -6.81 27.18
CA LYS A 124 0.21 -7.04 28.61
C LYS A 124 1.49 -6.32 29.06
N PRO A 125 1.55 -5.83 30.29
CA PRO A 125 2.80 -5.31 30.84
C PRO A 125 3.95 -6.30 30.65
N GLY A 126 5.08 -5.84 30.11
CA GLY A 126 6.23 -6.69 29.76
C GLY A 126 6.12 -7.41 28.41
N TYR A 127 5.13 -7.05 27.58
CA TYR A 127 5.07 -7.53 26.21
C TYR A 127 6.31 -7.09 25.42
N ARG A 128 6.84 -8.00 24.64
CA ARG A 128 7.97 -7.78 23.76
C ARG A 128 7.49 -7.74 22.32
N PRO A 129 7.52 -6.56 21.67
CA PRO A 129 7.08 -6.43 20.27
C PRO A 129 7.93 -7.24 19.32
N LYS A 130 7.32 -7.71 18.24
CA LYS A 130 7.97 -8.41 17.15
C LYS A 130 7.90 -7.59 15.89
N ILE A 131 9.05 -7.26 15.31
CA ILE A 131 9.17 -6.42 14.12
C ILE A 131 9.90 -7.21 13.04
N VAL A 132 9.35 -7.28 11.84
CA VAL A 132 10.02 -7.88 10.70
C VAL A 132 10.53 -6.80 9.75
N ILE A 133 11.76 -6.94 9.24
CA ILE A 133 12.39 -5.96 8.34
C ILE A 133 12.79 -6.63 7.04
N GLY A 134 12.33 -6.06 5.92
CA GLY A 134 12.80 -6.38 4.58
C GLY A 134 13.43 -5.17 3.90
N LYS A 135 14.19 -5.40 2.84
CA LYS A 135 14.82 -4.35 2.06
C LYS A 135 14.93 -4.69 0.60
N ASP A 136 15.08 -3.67 -0.24
CA ASP A 136 15.48 -3.82 -1.64
C ASP A 136 17.01 -3.96 -1.78
N THR A 137 17.49 -3.89 -3.01
CA THR A 137 18.90 -4.14 -3.35
C THR A 137 19.80 -2.91 -3.28
N ARG A 138 19.30 -1.73 -2.92
CA ARG A 138 20.08 -0.49 -2.83
C ARG A 138 21.24 -0.63 -1.85
N ARG A 139 22.37 -0.03 -2.18
CA ARG A 139 23.54 -0.03 -1.30
C ARG A 139 23.23 0.52 0.09
N SER A 140 22.47 1.60 0.17
CA SER A 140 22.07 2.24 1.43
C SER A 140 21.05 1.42 2.24
N SER A 141 20.38 0.44 1.64
CA SER A 141 19.36 -0.37 2.34
C SER A 141 19.93 -1.19 3.48
N TYR A 142 21.18 -1.65 3.37
CA TYR A 142 21.86 -2.36 4.48
C TYR A 142 22.10 -1.45 5.67
N MET A 143 22.55 -0.22 5.43
CA MET A 143 22.78 0.77 6.49
C MET A 143 21.48 1.08 7.24
N PHE A 144 20.38 1.28 6.52
CA PHE A 144 19.08 1.58 7.14
C PHE A 144 18.47 0.36 7.83
N GLU A 145 18.61 -0.85 7.28
CA GLU A 145 18.15 -2.09 7.93
C GLU A 145 18.78 -2.24 9.33
N TYR A 146 20.10 -2.11 9.43
CA TYR A 146 20.78 -2.23 10.70
C TYR A 146 20.46 -1.08 11.66
N ALA A 147 20.28 0.13 11.15
CA ALA A 147 19.89 1.28 11.98
C ALA A 147 18.50 1.09 12.60
N VAL A 148 17.49 0.71 11.79
CA VAL A 148 16.14 0.44 12.29
C VAL A 148 16.13 -0.74 13.26
N ALA A 149 16.80 -1.84 12.90
CA ALA A 149 16.88 -3.03 13.75
C ALA A 149 17.53 -2.74 15.11
N SER A 150 18.64 -2.02 15.11
CA SER A 150 19.34 -1.59 16.34
C SER A 150 18.45 -0.69 17.21
N GLY A 151 17.75 0.27 16.60
CA GLY A 151 16.83 1.15 17.30
C GLY A 151 15.67 0.38 17.96
N ALA A 152 15.05 -0.54 17.23
CA ALA A 152 13.95 -1.37 17.73
C ALA A 152 14.40 -2.27 18.89
N ALA A 153 15.53 -2.96 18.75
CA ALA A 153 16.09 -3.80 19.80
C ALA A 153 16.47 -3.01 21.05
N ALA A 154 17.01 -1.79 20.88
CA ALA A 154 17.33 -0.89 22.00
C ALA A 154 16.08 -0.45 22.78
N SER A 155 14.89 -0.49 22.18
CA SER A 155 13.60 -0.26 22.83
C SER A 155 12.89 -1.54 23.30
N GLY A 156 13.53 -2.72 23.15
CA GLY A 156 13.05 -3.99 23.68
C GLY A 156 12.23 -4.83 22.70
N ALA A 157 12.16 -4.45 21.42
CA ALA A 157 11.50 -5.26 20.41
C ALA A 157 12.41 -6.36 19.86
N ASP A 158 11.89 -7.55 19.63
CA ASP A 158 12.57 -8.58 18.85
C ASP A 158 12.43 -8.30 17.36
N VAL A 159 13.51 -8.41 16.62
CA VAL A 159 13.57 -8.04 15.21
C VAL A 159 14.01 -9.23 14.36
N ASP A 160 13.21 -9.52 13.33
CA ASP A 160 13.49 -10.59 12.37
C ASP A 160 13.84 -9.99 11.00
N LEU A 161 15.02 -10.34 10.45
CA LEU A 161 15.52 -9.80 9.20
C LEU A 161 15.22 -10.74 8.02
N LEU A 162 14.34 -10.32 7.11
CA LEU A 162 14.08 -11.03 5.84
C LEU A 162 15.18 -10.77 4.80
N HIS A 163 16.01 -9.75 5.04
CA HIS A 163 17.00 -9.26 4.08
C HIS A 163 16.36 -8.81 2.77
N VAL A 164 16.99 -9.08 1.61
CA VAL A 164 16.43 -8.67 0.32
C VAL A 164 15.18 -9.46 0.02
N THR A 165 14.07 -8.75 0.01
CA THR A 165 12.72 -9.26 -0.26
C THR A 165 11.80 -8.15 -0.77
N THR A 166 10.61 -8.50 -1.27
CA THR A 166 9.65 -7.56 -1.85
C THR A 166 8.74 -6.93 -0.79
N THR A 167 8.19 -5.75 -1.06
CA THR A 167 7.20 -5.11 -0.18
C THR A 167 6.01 -6.04 0.12
N PRO A 168 5.37 -6.71 -0.87
CA PRO A 168 4.30 -7.65 -0.57
C PRO A 168 4.74 -8.87 0.25
N SER A 169 6.01 -9.28 0.17
CA SER A 169 6.55 -10.34 1.04
C SER A 169 6.54 -9.91 2.51
N VAL A 170 6.96 -8.67 2.81
CA VAL A 170 6.91 -8.13 4.18
C VAL A 170 5.47 -8.06 4.67
N SER A 171 4.56 -7.50 3.86
CA SER A 171 3.12 -7.43 4.17
C SER A 171 2.51 -8.81 4.45
N TYR A 172 2.86 -9.82 3.65
CA TYR A 172 2.41 -11.19 3.84
C TYR A 172 2.91 -11.78 5.16
N ILE A 173 4.20 -11.66 5.46
CA ILE A 173 4.82 -12.23 6.65
C ILE A 173 4.31 -11.57 7.92
N VAL A 174 4.12 -10.24 7.92
CA VAL A 174 3.53 -9.54 9.08
C VAL A 174 2.22 -10.19 9.49
N ARG A 175 1.33 -10.46 8.53
CA ARG A 175 0.02 -11.05 8.80
C ARG A 175 0.08 -12.53 9.20
N GLN A 176 0.92 -13.30 8.52
CA GLN A 176 0.97 -14.76 8.71
C GLN A 176 1.68 -15.17 9.99
N ASP A 177 2.67 -14.43 10.41
CA ASP A 177 3.52 -14.76 11.56
C ASP A 177 3.25 -13.86 12.77
N CYS A 178 2.15 -13.09 12.71
CA CYS A 178 1.66 -12.25 13.81
C CYS A 178 2.72 -11.27 14.34
N PHE A 179 3.43 -10.57 13.44
CA PHE A 179 4.27 -9.44 13.81
C PHE A 179 3.42 -8.22 14.13
N ASP A 180 3.88 -7.39 15.07
CA ASP A 180 3.21 -6.13 15.42
C ASP A 180 3.32 -5.13 14.27
N CYS A 181 4.46 -5.10 13.60
CA CYS A 181 4.64 -4.36 12.36
C CYS A 181 5.75 -4.93 11.49
N GLY A 182 5.74 -4.52 10.23
CA GLY A 182 6.82 -4.72 9.28
C GLY A 182 7.46 -3.41 8.87
N VAL A 183 8.72 -3.48 8.48
CA VAL A 183 9.44 -2.35 7.88
C VAL A 183 10.00 -2.79 6.54
N MET A 184 9.69 -2.05 5.50
CA MET A 184 10.31 -2.24 4.19
C MET A 184 11.20 -1.06 3.85
N ILE A 185 12.48 -1.34 3.58
CA ILE A 185 13.48 -0.33 3.25
C ILE A 185 13.63 -0.28 1.74
N THR A 186 13.04 0.74 1.13
CA THR A 186 12.98 0.91 -0.32
C THR A 186 12.50 2.32 -0.70
N ALA A 187 12.87 2.77 -1.89
CA ALA A 187 12.26 3.91 -2.56
C ALA A 187 11.57 3.49 -3.86
N SER A 188 11.08 2.23 -3.96
CA SER A 188 10.34 1.69 -5.10
C SER A 188 11.08 1.94 -6.44
N HIS A 189 10.49 2.70 -7.35
CA HIS A 189 11.02 2.97 -8.69
C HIS A 189 12.05 4.10 -8.78
N ASN A 190 12.39 4.76 -7.67
CA ASN A 190 13.38 5.85 -7.65
C ASN A 190 14.79 5.34 -7.97
N PRO A 191 15.72 6.23 -8.38
CA PRO A 191 17.13 5.90 -8.56
C PRO A 191 17.79 5.35 -7.30
N PHE A 192 18.96 4.73 -7.44
CA PHE A 192 19.65 4.02 -6.34
C PHE A 192 20.07 4.91 -5.17
N TYR A 193 20.32 6.20 -5.40
CA TYR A 193 20.73 7.15 -4.37
C TYR A 193 19.61 7.58 -3.45
N ASP A 194 18.35 7.45 -3.88
CA ASP A 194 17.20 7.58 -3.00
C ASP A 194 16.97 6.30 -2.21
N ASN A 195 16.39 6.44 -1.01
CA ASN A 195 15.88 5.31 -0.24
C ASN A 195 14.65 5.74 0.56
N GLY A 196 14.04 4.80 1.25
CA GLY A 196 12.85 5.07 2.06
C GLY A 196 12.62 4.02 3.13
N ILE A 197 11.77 4.35 4.06
CA ILE A 197 11.30 3.46 5.12
C ILE A 197 9.78 3.46 5.08
N LYS A 198 9.20 2.34 4.63
CA LYS A 198 7.76 2.06 4.67
C LYS A 198 7.49 1.24 5.92
N VAL A 199 6.57 1.69 6.77
CA VAL A 199 6.11 0.91 7.92
C VAL A 199 4.75 0.30 7.58
N ILE A 200 4.62 -0.99 7.89
CA ILE A 200 3.46 -1.82 7.58
C ILE A 200 2.89 -2.29 8.92
N ASN A 201 1.60 -2.04 9.17
CA ASN A 201 0.94 -2.43 10.41
C ASN A 201 0.68 -3.94 10.48
N SER A 202 0.16 -4.43 11.59
CA SER A 202 -0.12 -5.86 11.82
C SER A 202 -1.12 -6.47 10.82
N HIS A 203 -1.92 -5.64 10.14
CA HIS A 203 -2.84 -6.06 9.08
C HIS A 203 -2.18 -6.17 7.70
N GLY A 204 -0.88 -5.88 7.59
CA GLY A 204 -0.15 -5.87 6.33
C GLY A 204 -0.47 -4.64 5.47
N GLU A 205 -1.00 -3.60 6.05
CA GLU A 205 -1.36 -2.32 5.44
C GLU A 205 -0.36 -1.23 5.83
N LYS A 206 -0.40 -0.10 5.16
CA LYS A 206 0.45 1.05 5.51
C LYS A 206 0.13 1.56 6.91
N LEU A 207 1.17 2.08 7.58
CA LEU A 207 1.05 2.70 8.90
C LEU A 207 0.01 3.83 8.87
N GLU A 208 -0.78 3.93 9.92
CA GLU A 208 -1.76 4.98 10.12
C GLU A 208 -1.07 6.36 10.28
N ASP A 209 -1.63 7.41 9.68
CA ASP A 209 -1.08 8.78 9.73
C ASP A 209 -0.85 9.27 11.16
N ALA A 210 -1.72 8.87 12.04
CA ALA A 210 -1.63 9.17 13.45
C ALA A 210 -0.35 8.64 14.10
N VAL A 211 0.02 7.42 13.75
CA VAL A 211 1.25 6.78 14.26
C VAL A 211 2.47 7.37 13.56
N ALA A 212 2.36 7.66 12.25
CA ALA A 212 3.41 8.33 11.49
C ALA A 212 3.71 9.72 12.08
N TYR A 213 2.69 10.50 12.43
CA TYR A 213 2.85 11.80 13.10
C TYR A 213 3.60 11.71 14.43
N LEU A 214 3.29 10.70 15.26
CA LEU A 214 4.04 10.47 16.50
C LEU A 214 5.50 10.08 16.25
N ALA A 215 5.75 9.26 15.21
CA ALA A 215 7.12 8.91 14.82
C ALA A 215 7.91 10.17 14.40
N GLU A 216 7.28 11.07 13.64
CA GLU A 216 7.88 12.34 13.25
C GLU A 216 8.16 13.25 14.42
N ALA A 217 7.23 13.36 15.38
CA ALA A 217 7.43 14.12 16.60
C ALA A 217 8.67 13.62 17.35
N TYR A 218 8.84 12.31 17.46
CA TYR A 218 10.06 11.75 18.06
C TYR A 218 11.33 12.05 17.26
N ILE A 219 11.29 11.93 15.93
CA ILE A 219 12.43 12.26 15.05
C ILE A 219 12.86 13.71 15.28
N ASP A 220 11.92 14.63 15.39
CA ASP A 220 12.16 16.06 15.61
C ASP A 220 12.46 16.40 17.08
N GLY A 221 12.41 15.45 18.01
CA GLY A 221 12.70 15.64 19.45
C GLY A 221 11.53 16.21 20.25
N ASP A 222 10.33 16.21 19.71
CA ASP A 222 9.10 16.62 20.42
C ASP A 222 8.55 15.46 21.28
N LEU A 223 9.17 15.26 22.43
CA LEU A 223 8.75 14.25 23.40
C LEU A 223 7.42 14.59 24.09
N LYS A 224 7.05 15.88 24.11
CA LYS A 224 5.78 16.32 24.70
C LYS A 224 4.58 15.74 23.96
N THR A 225 4.61 15.73 22.64
CA THR A 225 3.57 15.09 21.80
C THR A 225 3.41 13.59 22.10
N LEU A 226 4.48 12.91 22.54
CA LEU A 226 4.42 11.51 22.97
C LEU A 226 3.97 11.35 24.43
N GLY A 227 3.70 12.45 25.14
CA GLY A 227 3.34 12.43 26.56
C GLY A 227 4.52 12.13 27.49
N LEU A 228 5.74 12.44 27.05
CA LEU A 228 7.00 12.26 27.79
C LEU A 228 7.64 13.61 28.10
N GLU A 229 6.83 14.56 28.54
CA GLU A 229 7.32 15.91 28.91
C GLU A 229 8.33 15.82 30.07
N GLY A 230 9.50 16.43 29.88
CA GLY A 230 10.59 16.40 30.85
C GLY A 230 11.59 15.25 30.69
N GLU A 231 11.27 14.25 29.90
CA GLU A 231 12.23 13.20 29.53
C GLU A 231 13.23 13.70 28.48
N LYS A 232 14.41 13.06 28.40
CA LYS A 232 15.44 13.40 27.40
C LYS A 232 15.36 12.54 26.15
N ASP A 233 14.79 11.34 26.25
CA ASP A 233 14.65 10.36 25.18
C ASP A 233 13.62 9.29 25.57
N LEU A 234 13.22 8.44 24.62
CA LEU A 234 12.47 7.21 24.90
C LEU A 234 13.28 6.30 25.84
N PRO A 235 12.64 5.56 26.76
CA PRO A 235 13.36 4.66 27.65
C PRO A 235 14.11 3.58 26.88
N PHE A 236 15.33 3.27 27.31
CA PHE A 236 16.10 2.15 26.80
C PHE A 236 15.75 0.87 27.54
N ALA A 237 15.57 -0.22 26.82
CA ALA A 237 15.53 -1.55 27.40
C ALA A 237 16.85 -1.90 28.07
N LYS A 238 16.79 -2.64 29.19
CA LYS A 238 17.99 -2.98 29.96
C LYS A 238 18.07 -4.48 30.19
N ARG A 239 19.29 -5.00 30.21
CA ARG A 239 19.62 -6.39 30.52
C ARG A 239 18.82 -7.36 29.62
N GLU A 240 18.08 -8.30 30.22
CA GLU A 240 17.24 -9.30 29.56
C GLU A 240 16.08 -8.71 28.75
N ASN A 241 15.76 -7.44 28.94
CA ASN A 241 14.71 -6.75 28.20
C ASN A 241 15.21 -6.14 26.87
N ILE A 242 16.51 -6.15 26.60
CA ILE A 242 17.02 -5.75 25.28
C ILE A 242 16.49 -6.76 24.25
N GLY A 243 15.97 -6.26 23.12
CA GLY A 243 15.44 -7.10 22.05
C GLY A 243 16.52 -7.88 21.32
N THR A 244 16.13 -8.97 20.69
CA THR A 244 17.00 -9.79 19.84
C THR A 244 16.92 -9.33 18.39
N ILE A 245 17.99 -9.62 17.61
CA ILE A 245 17.99 -9.45 16.15
C ILE A 245 18.36 -10.80 15.55
N SER A 246 17.48 -11.34 14.71
CA SER A 246 17.62 -12.68 14.13
C SER A 246 17.53 -12.66 12.60
N ASP A 247 18.23 -13.58 11.94
CA ASP A 247 18.02 -13.87 10.52
C ASP A 247 16.70 -14.63 10.35
N TYR A 248 15.85 -14.16 9.44
CA TYR A 248 14.57 -14.78 9.14
C TYR A 248 14.36 -14.98 7.63
N SER A 249 15.42 -15.32 6.91
CA SER A 249 15.35 -15.61 5.46
C SER A 249 14.35 -16.72 5.11
N SER A 250 14.05 -17.62 6.06
CA SER A 250 12.97 -18.63 5.92
C SER A 250 11.58 -18.02 5.72
N GLY A 251 11.30 -16.84 6.26
CA GLY A 251 10.06 -16.11 6.03
C GLY A 251 9.86 -15.78 4.54
N ARG A 252 10.91 -15.31 3.86
CA ARG A 252 10.88 -15.09 2.41
C ARG A 252 10.52 -16.37 1.64
N ASN A 253 11.05 -17.52 2.04
CA ASN A 253 10.74 -18.80 1.40
C ASN A 253 9.27 -19.20 1.59
N ARG A 254 8.66 -18.85 2.71
CA ARG A 254 7.22 -19.05 2.95
C ARG A 254 6.36 -18.21 1.99
N TYR A 255 6.74 -16.96 1.75
CA TYR A 255 6.08 -16.13 0.74
C TYR A 255 6.21 -16.73 -0.67
N ILE A 256 7.39 -17.24 -1.05
CA ILE A 256 7.58 -17.96 -2.32
C ILE A 256 6.65 -19.18 -2.41
N ALA A 257 6.59 -19.99 -1.36
CA ALA A 257 5.70 -21.16 -1.32
C ALA A 257 4.22 -20.76 -1.39
N TYR A 258 3.84 -19.66 -0.72
CA TYR A 258 2.49 -19.09 -0.82
C TYR A 258 2.16 -18.71 -2.28
N LEU A 259 3.01 -17.96 -2.97
CA LEU A 259 2.78 -17.57 -4.37
C LEU A 259 2.62 -18.80 -5.27
N ILE A 260 3.49 -19.80 -5.12
CA ILE A 260 3.40 -21.05 -5.88
C ILE A 260 2.07 -21.77 -5.62
N SER A 261 1.58 -21.76 -4.39
CA SER A 261 0.32 -22.42 -4.01
C SER A 261 -0.94 -21.79 -4.63
N LEU A 262 -0.85 -20.56 -5.14
CA LEU A 262 -1.97 -19.85 -5.76
C LEU A 262 -2.20 -20.25 -7.22
N ALA A 263 -1.20 -20.82 -7.89
CA ALA A 263 -1.32 -21.29 -9.27
C ALA A 263 -2.13 -22.59 -9.33
N ARG A 264 -3.08 -22.63 -10.27
CA ARG A 264 -3.95 -23.79 -10.51
C ARG A 264 -3.50 -24.63 -11.71
N HIS A 265 -2.75 -24.01 -12.63
CA HIS A 265 -2.29 -24.62 -13.85
C HIS A 265 -0.78 -24.74 -13.91
N SER A 266 -0.28 -25.81 -14.53
CA SER A 266 1.15 -25.94 -14.81
C SER A 266 1.57 -25.02 -15.96
N MET A 267 2.65 -24.28 -15.78
CA MET A 267 3.19 -23.34 -16.76
C MET A 267 4.24 -23.96 -17.71
N LYS A 268 4.36 -25.29 -17.75
CA LYS A 268 5.41 -26.02 -18.52
C LYS A 268 5.53 -25.66 -20.00
N LYS A 269 4.47 -25.15 -20.62
CA LYS A 269 4.47 -24.82 -22.04
C LYS A 269 4.70 -23.34 -22.31
N LEU A 270 4.81 -22.53 -21.27
CA LEU A 270 4.95 -21.09 -21.41
C LEU A 270 6.40 -20.65 -21.36
N ARG A 271 6.72 -19.70 -22.23
CA ARG A 271 7.99 -18.99 -22.32
C ARG A 271 7.76 -17.58 -21.77
N ILE A 272 8.25 -17.32 -20.58
CA ILE A 272 7.96 -16.09 -19.82
C ILE A 272 9.22 -15.23 -19.72
N GLY A 273 9.10 -13.95 -20.11
CA GLY A 273 10.11 -12.93 -19.91
C GLY A 273 9.93 -12.23 -18.56
N LEU A 274 11.01 -12.02 -17.81
CA LEU A 274 10.99 -11.28 -16.56
C LEU A 274 12.03 -10.15 -16.58
N ASP A 275 11.62 -8.96 -16.21
CA ASP A 275 12.51 -7.85 -15.87
C ASP A 275 12.34 -7.53 -14.38
N THR A 276 13.37 -7.79 -13.60
CA THR A 276 13.34 -7.62 -12.14
C THR A 276 13.92 -6.29 -11.67
N ALA A 277 14.16 -5.35 -12.58
CA ALA A 277 14.68 -4.00 -12.29
C ALA A 277 15.99 -3.98 -11.46
N ASN A 278 16.77 -5.08 -11.42
CA ASN A 278 17.83 -5.31 -10.43
C ASN A 278 17.35 -5.06 -8.98
N GLY A 279 16.06 -5.20 -8.73
CA GLY A 279 15.37 -4.92 -7.48
C GLY A 279 15.13 -6.17 -6.62
N ALA A 280 14.18 -6.04 -5.71
CA ALA A 280 13.90 -7.04 -4.66
C ALA A 280 13.43 -8.40 -5.19
N SER A 281 12.79 -8.44 -6.37
CA SER A 281 12.29 -9.68 -6.99
C SER A 281 13.35 -10.52 -7.71
N TRP A 282 14.61 -10.08 -7.80
CA TRP A 282 15.63 -10.68 -8.65
C TRP A 282 15.81 -12.20 -8.49
N MET A 283 15.67 -12.72 -7.27
CA MET A 283 15.68 -14.17 -7.00
C MET A 283 14.27 -14.75 -6.93
N ILE A 284 13.32 -14.00 -6.34
CA ILE A 284 11.99 -14.49 -5.99
C ILE A 284 11.18 -14.80 -7.26
N ALA A 285 11.10 -13.85 -8.19
CA ALA A 285 10.27 -14.00 -9.38
C ALA A 285 10.70 -15.20 -10.21
N LYS A 286 12.01 -15.35 -10.48
CA LYS A 286 12.54 -16.49 -11.20
C LYS A 286 12.19 -17.82 -10.50
N SER A 287 12.45 -17.91 -9.20
CA SER A 287 12.20 -19.13 -8.43
C SER A 287 10.74 -19.56 -8.46
N VAL A 288 9.79 -18.60 -8.40
CA VAL A 288 8.35 -18.86 -8.46
C VAL A 288 7.97 -19.43 -9.84
N PHE A 289 8.32 -18.75 -10.94
CA PHE A 289 7.91 -19.17 -12.28
C PHE A 289 8.59 -20.48 -12.73
N GLU A 290 9.86 -20.72 -12.36
CA GLU A 290 10.52 -22.00 -12.61
C GLU A 290 9.88 -23.14 -11.81
N ALA A 291 9.50 -22.91 -10.55
CA ALA A 291 8.79 -23.91 -9.75
C ALA A 291 7.41 -24.25 -10.33
N LEU A 292 6.73 -23.29 -10.96
CA LEU A 292 5.48 -23.49 -11.69
C LEU A 292 5.68 -24.18 -13.06
N GLY A 293 6.94 -24.36 -13.46
CA GLY A 293 7.34 -25.11 -14.65
C GLY A 293 7.56 -24.25 -15.89
N ALA A 294 7.48 -22.92 -15.81
CA ALA A 294 7.69 -22.05 -16.96
C ALA A 294 9.16 -22.07 -17.45
N GLN A 295 9.35 -21.86 -18.75
CA GLN A 295 10.66 -21.54 -19.30
C GLN A 295 10.90 -20.04 -19.14
N VAL A 296 11.76 -19.67 -18.19
CA VAL A 296 12.01 -18.29 -17.80
C VAL A 296 13.18 -17.69 -18.58
N TYR A 297 12.95 -16.51 -19.15
CA TYR A 297 13.95 -15.61 -19.73
C TYR A 297 14.01 -14.36 -18.88
N ILE A 298 15.17 -14.02 -18.35
CA ILE A 298 15.28 -12.96 -17.33
C ILE A 298 16.35 -11.94 -17.70
N ILE A 299 16.02 -10.66 -17.50
CA ILE A 299 16.95 -9.53 -17.59
C ILE A 299 16.95 -8.73 -16.29
N ASN A 300 17.93 -7.88 -16.13
CA ASN A 300 18.07 -6.98 -14.96
C ASN A 300 17.95 -7.72 -13.62
N ASN A 301 18.67 -8.84 -13.49
CA ASN A 301 18.63 -9.73 -12.31
C ASN A 301 20.00 -9.90 -11.65
N LYS A 302 20.89 -8.91 -11.79
CA LYS A 302 22.23 -8.89 -11.18
C LYS A 302 22.45 -7.58 -10.43
N PRO A 303 21.79 -7.42 -9.28
CA PRO A 303 21.93 -6.20 -8.49
C PRO A 303 23.35 -6.02 -7.96
N ASP A 304 23.87 -4.80 -8.07
CA ASP A 304 25.18 -4.39 -7.54
C ASP A 304 25.08 -3.30 -6.46
N GLY A 305 23.84 -2.91 -6.12
CA GLY A 305 23.54 -1.87 -5.15
C GLY A 305 23.40 -0.45 -5.75
N LEU A 306 23.77 -0.27 -7.02
CA LEU A 306 23.75 1.02 -7.72
C LEU A 306 22.87 1.00 -8.99
N ASN A 307 22.51 -0.19 -9.45
CA ASN A 307 21.83 -0.38 -10.74
C ASN A 307 20.32 -0.68 -10.64
N ILE A 308 19.73 -0.56 -9.45
CA ILE A 308 18.28 -0.74 -9.28
C ILE A 308 17.52 0.31 -10.11
N ASN A 309 16.51 -0.13 -10.87
CA ASN A 309 15.70 0.69 -11.79
C ASN A 309 16.48 1.40 -12.92
N LEU A 310 17.78 1.19 -13.06
CA LEU A 310 18.58 1.86 -14.06
C LEU A 310 18.28 1.28 -15.44
N ASN A 311 17.52 2.01 -16.27
CA ASN A 311 17.03 1.56 -17.57
C ASN A 311 16.37 0.16 -17.50
N ALA A 312 15.60 -0.09 -16.47
CA ALA A 312 15.11 -1.41 -16.11
C ALA A 312 13.73 -1.35 -15.45
N GLY A 313 13.01 -2.45 -15.50
CA GLY A 313 11.74 -2.67 -14.81
C GLY A 313 10.56 -1.90 -15.40
N SER A 314 9.53 -1.67 -14.57
CA SER A 314 8.23 -1.15 -15.02
C SER A 314 8.26 0.29 -15.52
N THR A 315 9.32 1.05 -15.21
CA THR A 315 9.51 2.42 -15.71
C THR A 315 10.35 2.52 -16.99
N HIS A 316 11.05 1.44 -17.38
CA HIS A 316 11.91 1.35 -18.56
C HIS A 316 11.73 -0.03 -19.23
N ILE A 317 10.67 -0.14 -19.98
CA ILE A 317 10.11 -1.42 -20.44
C ILE A 317 10.71 -1.92 -21.76
N GLU A 318 11.53 -1.09 -22.43
CA GLU A 318 12.07 -1.32 -23.78
C GLU A 318 12.92 -2.59 -23.82
N GLY A 319 13.69 -2.87 -22.75
CA GLY A 319 14.51 -4.07 -22.62
C GLY A 319 13.67 -5.35 -22.64
N LEU A 320 12.54 -5.34 -21.93
CA LEU A 320 11.63 -6.48 -21.87
C LEU A 320 10.87 -6.65 -23.19
N ILE A 321 10.44 -5.57 -23.85
CA ILE A 321 9.81 -5.62 -25.18
C ILE A 321 10.75 -6.30 -26.18
N LYS A 322 12.03 -5.92 -26.17
CA LYS A 322 13.06 -6.53 -27.01
C LYS A 322 13.20 -8.03 -26.71
N LEU A 323 13.32 -8.38 -25.44
CA LEU A 323 13.43 -9.77 -24.99
C LEU A 323 12.26 -10.63 -25.47
N VAL A 324 11.02 -10.14 -25.32
CA VAL A 324 9.80 -10.84 -25.75
C VAL A 324 9.81 -11.10 -27.25
N LYS A 325 10.11 -10.07 -28.06
CA LYS A 325 10.11 -10.16 -29.52
C LYS A 325 11.21 -11.08 -30.06
N GLU A 326 12.45 -10.89 -29.60
CA GLU A 326 13.60 -11.65 -30.10
C GLU A 326 13.50 -13.12 -29.76
N ASN A 327 12.97 -13.44 -28.59
CA ASN A 327 12.81 -14.83 -28.16
C ASN A 327 11.42 -15.40 -28.44
N LYS A 328 10.49 -14.65 -29.02
CA LYS A 328 9.11 -15.07 -29.32
C LYS A 328 8.44 -15.62 -28.04
N LEU A 329 8.49 -14.87 -26.96
CA LEU A 329 7.92 -15.27 -25.67
C LEU A 329 6.40 -15.13 -25.70
N ASP A 330 5.72 -15.93 -24.88
CA ASP A 330 4.26 -15.89 -24.77
C ASP A 330 3.79 -14.65 -23.99
N VAL A 331 4.59 -14.20 -23.01
CA VAL A 331 4.33 -13.02 -22.18
C VAL A 331 5.62 -12.54 -21.52
N GLY A 332 5.70 -11.25 -21.23
CA GLY A 332 6.75 -10.65 -20.39
C GLY A 332 6.16 -9.92 -19.20
N PHE A 333 6.87 -9.88 -18.06
CA PHE A 333 6.49 -9.12 -16.87
C PHE A 333 7.65 -8.24 -16.39
N ALA A 334 7.38 -6.96 -16.19
CA ALA A 334 8.32 -6.00 -15.62
C ALA A 334 7.84 -5.55 -14.24
N PHE A 335 8.74 -5.60 -13.28
CA PHE A 335 8.50 -5.17 -11.91
C PHE A 335 9.23 -3.84 -11.63
N ASP A 336 8.84 -3.15 -10.57
CA ASP A 336 9.64 -2.06 -10.01
C ASP A 336 10.57 -2.54 -8.90
N GLY A 337 11.34 -1.63 -8.32
CA GLY A 337 12.44 -1.99 -7.40
C GLY A 337 12.03 -2.79 -6.18
N ASP A 338 10.83 -2.62 -5.63
CA ASP A 338 10.30 -3.35 -4.49
C ASP A 338 9.12 -4.28 -4.83
N THR A 339 8.79 -4.36 -6.12
CA THR A 339 7.89 -5.36 -6.69
C THR A 339 6.43 -5.23 -6.23
N ASP A 340 6.01 -4.05 -5.83
CA ASP A 340 4.60 -3.78 -5.56
C ASP A 340 3.81 -3.47 -6.84
N ARG A 341 4.51 -3.32 -8.01
CA ARG A 341 3.96 -3.07 -9.34
C ARG A 341 4.35 -4.16 -10.33
N CYS A 342 3.46 -4.36 -11.32
CA CYS A 342 3.69 -5.24 -12.46
C CYS A 342 3.07 -4.64 -13.73
N LEU A 343 3.87 -4.52 -14.78
CA LEU A 343 3.39 -4.32 -16.14
C LEU A 343 3.66 -5.58 -16.96
N ALA A 344 2.78 -5.87 -17.91
CA ALA A 344 2.99 -7.02 -18.79
C ALA A 344 3.28 -6.59 -20.24
N ILE A 345 3.92 -7.46 -21.01
CA ILE A 345 4.14 -7.34 -22.44
C ILE A 345 3.48 -8.53 -23.10
N ASP A 346 2.61 -8.28 -24.06
CA ASP A 346 1.98 -9.35 -24.83
C ASP A 346 2.95 -10.01 -25.83
N GLU A 347 2.55 -11.11 -26.43
CA GLU A 347 3.34 -11.89 -27.41
C GLU A 347 3.72 -11.08 -28.66
N ASN A 348 3.07 -9.94 -28.91
CA ASN A 348 3.39 -9.01 -30.01
C ASN A 348 4.35 -7.89 -29.58
N GLY A 349 4.74 -7.86 -28.30
CA GLY A 349 5.58 -6.81 -27.72
C GLY A 349 4.83 -5.51 -27.43
N LYS A 350 3.51 -5.55 -27.23
CA LYS A 350 2.72 -4.41 -26.78
C LYS A 350 2.59 -4.38 -25.27
N VAL A 351 2.59 -3.18 -24.71
CA VAL A 351 2.42 -2.96 -23.28
C VAL A 351 0.99 -3.26 -22.86
N VAL A 352 0.88 -4.05 -21.81
CA VAL A 352 -0.35 -4.32 -21.06
C VAL A 352 -0.15 -3.70 -19.68
N ASP A 353 -0.66 -2.48 -19.53
CA ASP A 353 -0.55 -1.69 -18.31
C ASP A 353 -1.53 -2.14 -17.21
N GLY A 354 -1.49 -1.46 -16.05
CA GLY A 354 -2.36 -1.80 -14.92
C GLY A 354 -3.84 -1.70 -15.25
N ASP A 355 -4.26 -0.81 -16.14
CA ASP A 355 -5.65 -0.69 -16.56
C ASP A 355 -6.12 -1.94 -17.31
N LYS A 356 -5.32 -2.43 -18.27
CA LYS A 356 -5.61 -3.66 -19.01
C LYS A 356 -5.56 -4.90 -18.11
N ILE A 357 -4.63 -4.93 -17.16
CA ILE A 357 -4.54 -6.00 -16.14
C ILE A 357 -5.79 -5.98 -15.25
N MET A 358 -6.22 -4.81 -14.75
CA MET A 358 -7.45 -4.70 -13.96
C MET A 358 -8.69 -5.18 -14.72
N TYR A 359 -8.82 -4.85 -16.01
CA TYR A 359 -9.89 -5.38 -16.84
C TYR A 359 -9.89 -6.91 -16.89
N LEU A 360 -8.72 -7.51 -17.18
CA LEU A 360 -8.56 -8.95 -17.27
C LEU A 360 -8.95 -9.64 -15.96
N LEU A 361 -8.43 -9.15 -14.85
CA LEU A 361 -8.70 -9.70 -13.51
C LEU A 361 -10.14 -9.45 -13.06
N ALA A 362 -10.75 -8.30 -13.41
CA ALA A 362 -12.15 -8.05 -13.15
C ALA A 362 -13.07 -9.03 -13.90
N ALA A 363 -12.78 -9.30 -15.17
CA ALA A 363 -13.51 -10.28 -15.95
C ALA A 363 -13.40 -11.69 -15.34
N LYS A 364 -12.19 -12.07 -14.88
CA LYS A 364 -11.96 -13.34 -14.15
C LYS A 364 -12.81 -13.42 -12.89
N LEU A 365 -12.61 -12.46 -11.97
CA LEU A 365 -13.28 -12.45 -10.66
C LEU A 365 -14.80 -12.40 -10.81
N LYS A 366 -15.31 -11.67 -11.81
CA LYS A 366 -16.74 -11.64 -12.11
C LYS A 366 -17.26 -13.00 -12.55
N ASN A 367 -16.55 -13.69 -13.45
CA ASN A 367 -16.94 -15.03 -13.92
C ASN A 367 -16.90 -16.06 -12.78
N GLU A 368 -15.99 -15.89 -11.82
CA GLU A 368 -15.90 -16.73 -10.62
C GLU A 368 -16.93 -16.34 -9.53
N GLY A 369 -17.72 -15.28 -9.73
CA GLY A 369 -18.67 -14.76 -8.73
C GLY A 369 -17.99 -14.15 -7.50
N SER A 370 -16.72 -13.74 -7.63
CA SER A 370 -15.88 -13.21 -6.53
C SER A 370 -15.49 -11.73 -6.71
N LEU A 371 -16.11 -11.02 -7.66
CA LEU A 371 -15.98 -9.58 -7.80
C LEU A 371 -17.11 -8.89 -7.01
N ASP A 372 -16.83 -8.54 -5.78
CA ASP A 372 -17.80 -7.92 -4.88
C ASP A 372 -18.44 -6.69 -5.51
N LYS A 373 -19.79 -6.64 -5.46
CA LYS A 373 -20.62 -5.55 -6.03
C LYS A 373 -20.36 -5.29 -7.52
N ASN A 374 -19.73 -6.21 -8.25
CA ASN A 374 -19.28 -6.02 -9.64
C ASN A 374 -18.55 -4.67 -9.84
N THR A 375 -17.65 -4.32 -8.93
CA THR A 375 -16.99 -3.02 -8.92
C THR A 375 -15.48 -3.15 -8.80
N VAL A 376 -14.75 -2.30 -9.54
CA VAL A 376 -13.29 -2.14 -9.48
C VAL A 376 -12.98 -0.75 -8.94
N VAL A 377 -12.01 -0.64 -8.05
CA VAL A 377 -11.49 0.65 -7.59
C VAL A 377 -10.27 1.02 -8.42
N ALA A 378 -10.30 2.17 -9.07
CA ALA A 378 -9.20 2.71 -9.85
C ALA A 378 -8.89 4.16 -9.45
N THR A 379 -7.77 4.70 -9.87
CA THR A 379 -7.50 6.12 -9.62
C THR A 379 -8.06 7.00 -10.74
N ILE A 380 -8.10 8.30 -10.48
CA ILE A 380 -8.46 9.29 -11.49
C ILE A 380 -7.46 9.32 -12.67
N MET A 381 -6.33 8.62 -12.60
CA MET A 381 -5.38 8.48 -13.71
C MET A 381 -5.76 7.37 -14.69
N SER A 382 -6.57 6.40 -14.27
CA SER A 382 -7.00 5.31 -15.13
C SER A 382 -7.75 5.81 -16.37
N ASN A 383 -7.42 5.21 -17.51
CA ASN A 383 -7.91 5.61 -18.81
C ASN A 383 -9.42 5.33 -18.98
N SER A 384 -10.15 6.19 -19.66
CA SER A 384 -11.59 6.00 -19.94
C SER A 384 -11.86 4.75 -20.77
N GLY A 385 -10.87 4.27 -21.51
CA GLY A 385 -10.94 2.98 -22.21
C GLY A 385 -11.15 1.80 -21.26
N LEU A 386 -10.53 1.80 -20.07
CA LEU A 386 -10.81 0.83 -19.02
C LEU A 386 -12.27 0.90 -18.56
N VAL A 387 -12.75 2.11 -18.23
CA VAL A 387 -14.13 2.31 -17.75
C VAL A 387 -15.14 1.81 -18.78
N LYS A 388 -14.92 2.14 -20.04
CA LYS A 388 -15.80 1.70 -21.14
C LYS A 388 -15.78 0.17 -21.31
N ALA A 389 -14.60 -0.45 -21.24
CA ALA A 389 -14.47 -1.89 -21.37
C ALA A 389 -15.12 -2.64 -20.18
N LEU A 390 -14.91 -2.17 -18.95
CA LEU A 390 -15.53 -2.73 -17.74
C LEU A 390 -17.06 -2.59 -17.77
N LYS A 391 -17.59 -1.43 -18.16
CA LYS A 391 -19.03 -1.22 -18.34
C LYS A 391 -19.62 -2.18 -19.37
N GLY A 392 -18.86 -2.47 -20.44
CA GLY A 392 -19.26 -3.44 -21.47
C GLY A 392 -19.46 -4.87 -20.96
N ILE A 393 -18.83 -5.23 -19.86
CA ILE A 393 -19.02 -6.51 -19.16
C ILE A 393 -19.86 -6.36 -17.88
N GLY A 394 -20.54 -5.23 -17.66
CA GLY A 394 -21.39 -4.98 -16.50
C GLY A 394 -20.60 -4.88 -15.18
N VAL A 395 -19.44 -4.23 -15.22
CA VAL A 395 -18.59 -3.91 -14.06
C VAL A 395 -18.48 -2.39 -13.94
N GLU A 396 -18.73 -1.87 -12.74
CA GLU A 396 -18.61 -0.46 -12.42
C GLU A 396 -17.19 -0.10 -11.98
N VAL A 397 -16.84 1.19 -12.11
CA VAL A 397 -15.54 1.72 -11.67
C VAL A 397 -15.77 2.85 -10.67
N VAL A 398 -15.20 2.68 -9.49
CA VAL A 398 -15.09 3.74 -8.48
C VAL A 398 -13.72 4.37 -8.57
N ARG A 399 -13.66 5.69 -8.75
CA ARG A 399 -12.41 6.42 -8.84
C ARG A 399 -12.03 7.07 -7.51
N THR A 400 -10.74 7.01 -7.19
CA THR A 400 -10.10 7.69 -6.05
C THR A 400 -9.06 8.68 -6.53
N ASP A 401 -8.55 9.49 -5.63
CA ASP A 401 -7.32 10.24 -5.87
C ASP A 401 -6.13 9.31 -6.18
N VAL A 402 -5.05 9.89 -6.69
CA VAL A 402 -3.83 9.16 -7.05
C VAL A 402 -3.10 8.71 -5.80
N GLY A 403 -2.79 7.44 -5.72
CA GLY A 403 -2.07 6.79 -4.65
C GLY A 403 -2.75 5.50 -4.22
N ASP A 404 -1.97 4.45 -4.13
CA ASP A 404 -2.39 3.10 -3.74
C ASP A 404 -3.11 3.07 -2.38
N ARG A 405 -2.75 3.96 -1.47
CA ARG A 405 -3.41 4.15 -0.19
C ARG A 405 -4.89 4.48 -0.35
N PHE A 406 -5.25 5.45 -1.20
CA PHE A 406 -6.64 5.83 -1.43
C PHE A 406 -7.45 4.70 -2.09
N VAL A 407 -6.78 3.92 -2.95
CA VAL A 407 -7.38 2.71 -3.55
C VAL A 407 -7.72 1.69 -2.46
N LEU A 408 -6.76 1.35 -1.60
CA LEU A 408 -6.96 0.38 -0.52
C LEU A 408 -8.00 0.85 0.50
N GLU A 409 -7.93 2.11 0.94
CA GLU A 409 -8.91 2.70 1.88
C GLU A 409 -10.34 2.60 1.32
N ARG A 410 -10.50 2.89 0.01
CA ARG A 410 -11.81 2.76 -0.65
C ARG A 410 -12.27 1.32 -0.74
N MET A 411 -11.36 0.40 -1.09
CA MET A 411 -11.64 -1.04 -1.12
C MET A 411 -12.07 -1.55 0.25
N ASN A 412 -11.40 -1.14 1.31
CA ASN A 412 -11.71 -1.56 2.68
C ASN A 412 -13.05 -0.99 3.15
N LYS A 413 -13.29 0.30 2.90
CA LYS A 413 -14.52 0.99 3.31
C LYS A 413 -15.78 0.36 2.72
N ASP A 414 -15.74 0.02 1.45
CA ASP A 414 -16.92 -0.43 0.71
C ASP A 414 -16.93 -1.94 0.43
N GLY A 415 -15.87 -2.65 0.81
CA GLY A 415 -15.77 -4.11 0.65
C GLY A 415 -15.52 -4.55 -0.78
N TYR A 416 -14.70 -3.83 -1.57
CA TYR A 416 -14.38 -4.22 -2.95
C TYR A 416 -13.21 -5.20 -3.02
N ALA A 417 -13.27 -6.15 -3.97
CA ALA A 417 -12.32 -7.23 -4.13
C ALA A 417 -11.07 -6.87 -4.95
N LEU A 418 -11.20 -5.94 -5.89
CA LEU A 418 -10.14 -5.57 -6.85
C LEU A 418 -9.98 -4.07 -6.94
N GLY A 419 -8.76 -3.61 -6.90
CA GLY A 419 -8.41 -2.22 -7.18
C GLY A 419 -6.98 -2.07 -7.64
N GLY A 420 -6.64 -0.90 -8.16
CA GLY A 420 -5.27 -0.63 -8.58
C GLY A 420 -5.09 0.67 -9.36
N GLU A 421 -3.92 0.78 -9.94
CA GLU A 421 -3.46 1.94 -10.69
C GLU A 421 -2.94 1.54 -12.07
N GLN A 422 -3.00 2.45 -13.03
CA GLN A 422 -2.42 2.25 -14.36
C GLN A 422 -0.92 1.92 -14.30
N SER A 423 -0.22 2.40 -13.28
CA SER A 423 1.20 2.11 -13.02
C SER A 423 1.51 0.62 -12.75
N GLY A 424 0.49 -0.22 -12.58
CA GLY A 424 0.63 -1.65 -12.33
C GLY A 424 0.57 -2.05 -10.85
N HIS A 425 0.27 -1.14 -9.93
CA HIS A 425 -0.01 -1.48 -8.54
C HIS A 425 -1.42 -2.05 -8.44
N ILE A 426 -1.54 -3.38 -8.34
CA ILE A 426 -2.80 -4.11 -8.38
C ILE A 426 -3.02 -4.83 -7.05
N ILE A 427 -4.15 -4.55 -6.42
CA ILE A 427 -4.57 -5.16 -5.16
C ILE A 427 -5.70 -6.15 -5.42
N ILE A 428 -5.46 -7.42 -5.15
CA ILE A 428 -6.47 -8.48 -5.16
C ILE A 428 -6.72 -8.87 -3.71
N LYS A 429 -7.73 -8.27 -3.07
CA LYS A 429 -7.95 -8.29 -1.63
C LYS A 429 -8.00 -9.69 -1.01
N LYS A 430 -8.49 -10.67 -1.76
CA LYS A 430 -8.50 -12.09 -1.36
C LYS A 430 -7.11 -12.64 -1.04
N TYR A 431 -6.07 -12.11 -1.68
CA TYR A 431 -4.71 -12.65 -1.60
C TYR A 431 -3.71 -11.71 -0.93
N ALA A 432 -3.87 -10.39 -1.13
CA ALA A 432 -2.93 -9.40 -0.63
C ALA A 432 -3.65 -8.12 -0.16
N THR A 433 -3.05 -7.42 0.82
CA THR A 433 -3.51 -6.12 1.34
C THR A 433 -2.70 -4.94 0.77
N THR A 434 -1.86 -5.20 -0.21
CA THR A 434 -1.08 -4.22 -0.97
C THR A 434 -0.92 -4.72 -2.40
N GLY A 435 -0.40 -3.90 -3.30
CA GLY A 435 -0.01 -4.35 -4.63
C GLY A 435 1.06 -5.44 -4.54
N ASP A 436 0.94 -6.45 -5.39
CA ASP A 436 1.88 -7.56 -5.47
C ASP A 436 2.14 -7.90 -6.94
N GLY A 437 3.32 -7.50 -7.41
CA GLY A 437 3.67 -7.66 -8.82
C GLY A 437 3.79 -9.12 -9.25
N ILE A 438 4.36 -9.99 -8.41
CA ILE A 438 4.52 -11.42 -8.76
C ILE A 438 3.17 -12.13 -8.72
N LEU A 439 2.34 -11.86 -7.71
CA LEU A 439 0.96 -12.35 -7.66
C LEU A 439 0.18 -11.93 -8.90
N THR A 440 0.26 -10.65 -9.27
CA THR A 440 -0.38 -10.10 -10.48
C THR A 440 0.07 -10.85 -11.72
N ALA A 441 1.38 -11.08 -11.88
CA ALA A 441 1.93 -11.82 -13.01
C ALA A 441 1.45 -13.28 -13.05
N ILE A 442 1.35 -13.95 -11.90
CA ILE A 442 0.76 -15.29 -11.79
C ILE A 442 -0.69 -15.29 -12.25
N MET A 443 -1.51 -14.34 -11.74
CA MET A 443 -2.93 -14.29 -12.08
C MET A 443 -3.19 -13.98 -13.56
N VAL A 444 -2.38 -13.13 -14.19
CA VAL A 444 -2.40 -12.89 -15.64
C VAL A 444 -2.04 -14.16 -16.40
N THR A 445 -1.01 -14.89 -15.96
CA THR A 445 -0.59 -16.15 -16.58
C THR A 445 -1.65 -17.24 -16.46
N GLU A 446 -2.33 -17.32 -15.30
CA GLU A 446 -3.46 -18.22 -15.10
C GLU A 446 -4.60 -17.96 -16.11
N GLU A 447 -4.92 -16.69 -16.42
CA GLU A 447 -5.94 -16.36 -17.42
C GLU A 447 -5.53 -16.78 -18.85
N ILE A 448 -4.26 -16.61 -19.21
CA ILE A 448 -3.73 -17.08 -20.50
C ILE A 448 -3.92 -18.60 -20.61
N LEU A 449 -3.62 -19.35 -19.56
CA LEU A 449 -3.74 -20.81 -19.52
C LEU A 449 -5.18 -21.30 -19.50
N GLU A 450 -6.02 -20.69 -18.68
CA GLU A 450 -7.42 -21.08 -18.50
C GLU A 450 -8.23 -20.83 -19.77
N ARG A 451 -8.05 -19.65 -20.39
CA ARG A 451 -8.77 -19.29 -21.62
C ARG A 451 -8.12 -19.84 -22.88
N LYS A 452 -6.88 -20.29 -22.81
CA LYS A 452 -6.09 -20.78 -23.96
C LYS A 452 -6.01 -19.75 -25.09
N GLU A 453 -5.93 -18.50 -24.74
CA GLU A 453 -5.82 -17.37 -25.67
C GLU A 453 -4.60 -16.51 -25.33
N PRO A 454 -3.95 -15.88 -26.33
CA PRO A 454 -2.83 -14.99 -26.10
C PRO A 454 -3.29 -13.73 -25.38
N LEU A 455 -2.37 -13.11 -24.60
CA LEU A 455 -2.68 -11.95 -23.79
C LEU A 455 -3.24 -10.79 -24.59
N SER A 456 -2.74 -10.57 -25.81
CA SER A 456 -3.23 -9.51 -26.73
C SER A 456 -4.72 -9.61 -27.02
N LYS A 457 -5.28 -10.83 -27.13
CA LYS A 457 -6.71 -11.03 -27.33
C LYS A 457 -7.51 -10.80 -26.05
N LEU A 458 -6.99 -11.28 -24.92
CA LEU A 458 -7.66 -11.15 -23.62
C LEU A 458 -7.89 -9.70 -23.21
N VAL A 459 -6.95 -8.81 -23.54
CA VAL A 459 -7.02 -7.39 -23.22
C VAL A 459 -7.53 -6.51 -24.37
N ALA A 460 -7.83 -7.07 -25.53
CA ALA A 460 -8.29 -6.33 -26.71
C ALA A 460 -9.53 -5.45 -26.51
N PRO A 461 -10.47 -5.77 -25.60
CA PRO A 461 -11.60 -4.89 -25.31
C PRO A 461 -11.21 -3.53 -24.72
N VAL A 462 -10.06 -3.42 -24.05
CA VAL A 462 -9.58 -2.16 -23.50
C VAL A 462 -8.89 -1.37 -24.60
N LYS A 463 -9.63 -0.44 -25.18
CA LYS A 463 -9.09 0.50 -26.17
C LYS A 463 -8.68 1.78 -25.45
N GLU A 464 -7.38 2.01 -25.41
CA GLU A 464 -6.81 3.19 -24.78
C GLU A 464 -7.26 4.46 -25.53
N PHE A 465 -7.80 5.40 -24.78
CA PHE A 465 -8.15 6.70 -25.32
C PHE A 465 -6.90 7.58 -25.36
N PRO A 466 -6.64 8.22 -26.50
CA PRO A 466 -5.60 9.22 -26.60
C PRO A 466 -5.72 10.28 -25.51
N GLN A 467 -4.61 10.54 -24.83
CA GLN A 467 -4.52 11.51 -23.74
C GLN A 467 -3.47 12.55 -24.05
N LYS A 468 -3.78 13.81 -23.78
CA LYS A 468 -2.82 14.90 -23.82
C LYS A 468 -2.81 15.68 -22.52
N LEU A 469 -1.61 16.02 -22.07
CA LEU A 469 -1.38 16.82 -20.87
C LEU A 469 -0.65 18.10 -21.27
N LYS A 470 -1.17 19.24 -20.82
CA LYS A 470 -0.49 20.52 -20.92
C LYS A 470 -0.38 21.15 -19.54
N SER A 471 0.84 21.47 -19.13
CA SER A 471 1.12 22.25 -17.93
C SER A 471 1.29 23.71 -18.30
N VAL A 472 0.66 24.61 -17.56
CA VAL A 472 0.76 26.05 -17.77
C VAL A 472 1.12 26.75 -16.46
N TYR A 473 2.10 27.63 -16.49
CA TYR A 473 2.48 28.47 -15.35
C TYR A 473 1.43 29.57 -15.13
N VAL A 474 1.00 29.74 -13.89
CA VAL A 474 -0.05 30.68 -13.51
C VAL A 474 0.37 31.57 -12.34
N THR A 475 -0.20 32.76 -12.27
CA THR A 475 0.08 33.75 -11.21
C THR A 475 -0.25 33.22 -9.82
N ASP A 476 -1.42 32.57 -9.65
CA ASP A 476 -1.81 31.88 -8.42
C ASP A 476 -2.72 30.68 -8.75
N LYS A 477 -2.20 29.49 -8.47
CA LYS A 477 -2.91 28.23 -8.75
C LYS A 477 -4.19 28.04 -7.92
N ASN A 478 -4.30 28.66 -6.74
CA ASN A 478 -5.49 28.54 -5.91
C ASN A 478 -6.60 29.43 -6.45
N VAL A 479 -6.27 30.68 -6.80
CA VAL A 479 -7.22 31.62 -7.42
C VAL A 479 -7.77 31.05 -8.73
N VAL A 480 -6.92 30.44 -9.57
CA VAL A 480 -7.37 29.80 -10.82
C VAL A 480 -8.35 28.66 -10.56
N MET A 481 -8.10 27.82 -9.57
CA MET A 481 -8.98 26.67 -9.26
C MET A 481 -10.29 27.07 -8.58
N GLU A 482 -10.41 28.28 -8.07
CA GLU A 482 -11.61 28.82 -7.43
C GLU A 482 -12.39 29.78 -8.34
N ASP A 483 -11.81 30.14 -9.51
CA ASP A 483 -12.45 31.07 -10.46
C ASP A 483 -13.71 30.46 -11.08
N PRO A 484 -14.90 31.08 -10.92
CA PRO A 484 -16.15 30.55 -11.46
C PRO A 484 -16.17 30.35 -12.98
N ASP A 485 -15.49 31.22 -13.74
CA ASP A 485 -15.44 31.10 -15.21
C ASP A 485 -14.60 29.90 -15.62
N VAL A 486 -13.51 29.61 -14.89
CA VAL A 486 -12.66 28.43 -15.11
C VAL A 486 -13.43 27.15 -14.78
N LEU A 487 -14.13 27.12 -13.65
CA LEU A 487 -14.95 25.98 -13.24
C LEU A 487 -16.13 25.73 -14.19
N ASN A 488 -16.80 26.79 -14.62
CA ASN A 488 -17.89 26.70 -15.60
C ASN A 488 -17.39 26.13 -16.93
N LYS A 489 -16.26 26.63 -17.44
CA LYS A 489 -15.68 26.11 -18.68
C LYS A 489 -15.21 24.67 -18.54
N TYR A 490 -14.65 24.31 -17.40
CA TYR A 490 -14.30 22.91 -17.08
C TYR A 490 -15.54 22.01 -17.13
N ASN A 491 -16.63 22.40 -16.47
CA ASN A 491 -17.87 21.64 -16.46
C ASN A 491 -18.49 21.53 -17.85
N GLU A 492 -18.54 22.64 -18.61
CA GLU A 492 -19.03 22.66 -19.99
C GLU A 492 -18.26 21.65 -20.88
N ILE A 493 -16.93 21.65 -20.80
CA ILE A 493 -16.13 20.70 -21.56
C ILE A 493 -16.36 19.27 -21.06
N ASN A 494 -16.42 19.06 -19.74
CA ASN A 494 -16.64 17.73 -19.17
C ASN A 494 -17.96 17.12 -19.60
N GLU A 495 -19.04 17.91 -19.61
CA GLU A 495 -20.36 17.49 -20.11
C GLU A 495 -20.33 17.20 -21.62
N GLU A 496 -19.64 18.08 -22.42
CA GLU A 496 -19.53 17.89 -23.87
C GLU A 496 -18.84 16.57 -24.25
N ILE A 497 -17.88 16.08 -23.43
CA ILE A 497 -17.06 14.91 -23.75
C ILE A 497 -17.37 13.66 -22.92
N GLU A 498 -18.32 13.72 -21.99
CA GLU A 498 -18.58 12.67 -20.99
C GLU A 498 -18.72 11.26 -21.60
N SER A 499 -19.34 11.12 -22.77
CA SER A 499 -19.50 9.82 -23.45
C SER A 499 -18.23 9.30 -24.11
N ASP A 500 -17.31 10.20 -24.48
CA ASP A 500 -16.18 9.93 -25.38
C ASP A 500 -14.81 10.31 -24.80
N GLY A 501 -14.79 10.81 -23.57
CA GLY A 501 -13.55 11.24 -22.93
C GLY A 501 -13.76 11.88 -21.58
N ARG A 502 -12.81 12.68 -21.16
CA ARG A 502 -12.86 13.50 -19.95
C ARG A 502 -11.81 14.60 -19.96
N ILE A 503 -12.04 15.60 -19.14
CA ILE A 503 -11.03 16.63 -18.81
C ILE A 503 -10.66 16.51 -17.32
N SER A 504 -9.42 16.84 -16.99
CA SER A 504 -8.96 16.97 -15.60
C SER A 504 -8.13 18.25 -15.47
N LEU A 505 -8.45 19.04 -14.46
CA LEU A 505 -7.75 20.27 -14.13
C LEU A 505 -7.16 20.11 -12.72
N ARG A 506 -5.85 20.29 -12.58
CA ARG A 506 -5.15 20.10 -11.30
C ARG A 506 -4.07 21.14 -11.07
N LYS A 507 -3.94 21.56 -9.82
CA LYS A 507 -2.77 22.34 -9.37
C LYS A 507 -1.57 21.43 -9.12
N SER A 508 -0.38 21.88 -9.51
CA SER A 508 0.88 21.25 -9.10
C SER A 508 1.10 21.39 -7.59
N GLY A 509 1.64 20.35 -6.95
CA GLY A 509 1.97 20.40 -5.52
C GLY A 509 3.04 21.46 -5.22
N THR A 510 4.13 21.43 -5.97
CA THR A 510 5.36 22.21 -5.72
C THR A 510 5.47 23.49 -6.54
N GLU A 511 4.98 23.52 -7.77
CA GLU A 511 5.19 24.61 -8.71
C GLU A 511 3.93 25.47 -8.90
N PRO A 512 4.04 26.75 -9.29
CA PRO A 512 2.91 27.64 -9.56
C PRO A 512 2.32 27.34 -10.95
N MET A 513 1.83 26.09 -11.14
CA MET A 513 1.27 25.68 -12.42
C MET A 513 -0.03 24.92 -12.27
N ILE A 514 -0.85 24.98 -13.34
CA ILE A 514 -2.03 24.15 -13.54
C ILE A 514 -1.74 23.12 -14.62
N ARG A 515 -2.14 21.88 -14.35
CA ARG A 515 -2.07 20.76 -15.29
C ARG A 515 -3.46 20.52 -15.87
N ILE A 516 -3.55 20.65 -17.19
CA ILE A 516 -4.77 20.41 -17.97
C ILE A 516 -4.57 19.10 -18.72
N MET A 517 -5.33 18.09 -18.40
CA MET A 517 -5.32 16.80 -19.09
C MET A 517 -6.65 16.62 -19.80
N VAL A 518 -6.60 16.29 -21.08
CA VAL A 518 -7.77 15.89 -21.87
C VAL A 518 -7.53 14.52 -22.45
N GLU A 519 -8.50 13.66 -22.28
CA GLU A 519 -8.57 12.31 -22.82
C GLU A 519 -9.83 12.20 -23.68
N HIS A 520 -9.70 11.69 -24.91
CA HIS A 520 -10.83 11.58 -25.83
C HIS A 520 -10.59 10.46 -26.84
N GLN A 521 -11.63 9.72 -27.28
CA GLN A 521 -11.53 8.68 -28.30
C GLN A 521 -10.85 9.17 -29.59
N ASN A 522 -11.08 10.42 -29.95
CA ASN A 522 -10.44 11.07 -31.09
C ASN A 522 -9.30 11.99 -30.63
N ALA A 523 -8.06 11.62 -30.96
CA ALA A 523 -6.86 12.35 -30.57
C ALA A 523 -6.87 13.84 -31.00
N SER A 524 -7.42 14.15 -32.18
CA SER A 524 -7.44 15.52 -32.70
C SER A 524 -8.32 16.47 -31.87
N LYS A 525 -9.27 15.94 -31.09
CA LYS A 525 -10.12 16.75 -30.20
C LYS A 525 -9.42 17.13 -28.90
N CYS A 526 -8.43 16.34 -28.45
CA CYS A 526 -7.71 16.63 -27.21
C CYS A 526 -7.06 18.01 -27.22
N ASP A 527 -6.40 18.36 -28.33
CA ASP A 527 -5.74 19.67 -28.48
C ASP A 527 -6.76 20.81 -28.41
N GLY A 528 -7.88 20.68 -29.13
CA GLY A 528 -8.90 21.72 -29.16
C GLY A 528 -9.50 22.02 -27.77
N TYR A 529 -9.74 21.01 -26.94
CA TYR A 529 -10.24 21.20 -25.57
C TYR A 529 -9.17 21.80 -24.64
N ILE A 530 -7.92 21.38 -24.78
CA ILE A 530 -6.80 22.00 -24.04
C ILE A 530 -6.70 23.48 -24.41
N GLU A 531 -6.75 23.80 -25.70
CA GLU A 531 -6.68 25.19 -26.16
C GLU A 531 -7.87 26.03 -25.65
N LYS A 532 -9.09 25.50 -25.62
CA LYS A 532 -10.25 26.18 -25.02
C LYS A 532 -9.94 26.61 -23.58
N MET A 533 -9.35 25.73 -22.75
CA MET A 533 -8.99 26.03 -21.36
C MET A 533 -7.82 27.04 -21.28
N VAL A 534 -6.76 26.83 -22.05
CA VAL A 534 -5.58 27.70 -22.05
C VAL A 534 -5.96 29.13 -22.50
N ASN A 535 -6.79 29.27 -23.53
CA ASN A 535 -7.28 30.55 -23.99
C ASN A 535 -8.12 31.29 -22.94
N LEU A 536 -8.95 30.57 -22.18
CA LEU A 536 -9.66 31.14 -21.05
C LEU A 536 -8.71 31.67 -19.97
N LEU A 537 -7.72 30.86 -19.57
CA LEU A 537 -6.71 31.27 -18.58
C LEU A 537 -5.90 32.49 -19.05
N LYS A 538 -5.58 32.54 -20.34
CA LYS A 538 -4.92 33.70 -20.95
C LYS A 538 -5.82 34.95 -20.92
N LYS A 539 -7.09 34.81 -21.30
CA LYS A 539 -8.06 35.91 -21.29
C LYS A 539 -8.28 36.47 -19.87
N ARG A 540 -8.22 35.63 -18.85
CA ARG A 540 -8.33 36.01 -17.44
C ARG A 540 -7.03 36.61 -16.88
N GLY A 541 -5.94 36.62 -17.63
CA GLY A 541 -4.64 37.15 -17.19
C GLY A 541 -3.91 36.27 -16.18
N TYR A 542 -4.25 34.97 -16.11
CA TYR A 542 -3.64 34.04 -15.15
C TYR A 542 -2.30 33.48 -15.64
N LEU A 543 -2.05 33.44 -16.94
CA LEU A 543 -0.80 32.86 -17.45
C LEU A 543 0.39 33.79 -17.16
N ILE A 544 1.45 33.21 -16.62
CA ILE A 544 2.76 33.85 -16.56
C ILE A 544 3.37 33.65 -17.96
N ASN A 545 3.72 34.74 -18.66
CA ASN A 545 4.37 34.63 -19.96
C ASN A 545 5.70 33.87 -19.83
N GLU A 546 5.89 32.90 -20.74
CA GLU A 546 7.18 32.26 -20.97
C GLU A 546 8.21 33.28 -21.51
#